data_bffe2d89832d16fb14bd6701414631a3
#
_entry.id   bffe2d89832d16fb14bd6701414631a3
#
_cell.length_a   1.000
_cell.length_b   1.000
_cell.length_c   1.000
_cell.angle_alpha   90.00
_cell.angle_beta   90.00
_cell.angle_gamma   90.00
#
_symmetry.space_group_name_H-M   'P 1'
#
loop_
_entity.id
_entity.type
_entity.pdbx_description
1 polymer ?
#
loop_
_entity_poly.entity_id
_entity_poly.type
_entity_poly.pdbx_seq_one_letter_code
_entity_poly.pdbx_strand_id
1 'polypeptide(L)'
;MKHDLRSRQAPLVLIAEDEGEIADILSAYLARSGLRSARAADGEAALASHRQLRPDLVLLDVQMPKLDGWQVLSELRRIGNTPVIMLTALDQDVDKLTGLRVGADDYVAKPFNPAEIVARIQAVLRRSSRPLVEAPNGLIRQGPFEIDLRSHEVTVRHGEQVHELNFTLTEFRLLVHMARAPRQVHARADLLHACLPEGDAQERTVDSHVSKLRRKLEDVGVIGIPATIRGVGYRFLD
;
A
#
# COMPACT_ATOMS: atom_id res chain seq x y z
N MET A 1 15.38 24.27 -0.09
CA MET A 1 14.47 24.81 0.92
C MET A 1 13.05 24.90 0.35
N LYS A 2 12.43 23.71 0.02
CA LYS A 2 11.04 23.58 -0.51
C LYS A 2 10.32 22.35 0.08
N HIS A 3 10.55 22.03 1.34
CA HIS A 3 10.04 20.80 1.95
C HIS A 3 9.33 21.12 3.26
N ASP A 4 8.22 21.88 3.28
CA ASP A 4 7.42 21.95 4.52
C ASP A 4 6.04 22.60 4.41
N LEU A 5 5.38 22.56 3.27
CA LEU A 5 4.02 23.09 3.16
C LEU A 5 2.92 22.01 3.20
N ARG A 6 3.26 20.72 3.11
CA ARG A 6 2.27 19.62 3.16
C ARG A 6 1.85 19.21 4.56
N SER A 7 2.62 19.53 5.60
CA SER A 7 2.36 19.11 6.99
C SER A 7 1.23 19.87 7.70
N ARG A 8 0.53 20.81 7.03
CA ARG A 8 -0.56 21.60 7.61
C ARG A 8 -1.94 21.39 7.00
N GLN A 9 -2.06 20.64 5.91
CA GLN A 9 -3.37 20.35 5.32
C GLN A 9 -3.85 18.95 5.72
N ALA A 10 -5.17 18.83 5.99
CA ALA A 10 -5.79 17.53 6.23
C ALA A 10 -5.55 16.58 5.04
N PRO A 11 -5.31 15.29 5.27
CA PRO A 11 -5.08 14.31 4.21
C PRO A 11 -6.21 14.30 3.18
N LEU A 12 -5.85 14.12 1.91
CA LEU A 12 -6.77 14.07 0.78
C LEU A 12 -7.01 12.63 0.33
N VAL A 13 -8.25 12.19 0.35
CA VAL A 13 -8.70 10.90 -0.17
C VAL A 13 -9.39 11.12 -1.52
N LEU A 14 -8.91 10.44 -2.57
CA LEU A 14 -9.60 10.37 -3.84
C LEU A 14 -10.60 9.20 -3.79
N ILE A 15 -11.87 9.49 -3.99
CA ILE A 15 -12.96 8.51 -4.09
C ILE A 15 -13.23 8.30 -5.57
N ALA A 16 -12.91 7.13 -6.09
CA ALA A 16 -13.24 6.68 -7.44
C ALA A 16 -14.40 5.68 -7.32
N GLU A 17 -15.61 6.18 -7.59
CA GLU A 17 -16.89 5.47 -7.43
C GLU A 17 -17.90 6.11 -8.39
N ASP A 18 -18.55 5.31 -9.21
CA ASP A 18 -19.52 5.78 -10.20
C ASP A 18 -20.92 6.03 -9.61
N GLU A 19 -21.28 5.34 -8.51
CA GLU A 19 -22.52 5.59 -7.80
C GLU A 19 -22.41 6.87 -6.95
N GLY A 20 -23.01 7.96 -7.44
CA GLY A 20 -22.94 9.29 -6.82
C GLY A 20 -23.42 9.30 -5.35
N GLU A 21 -24.46 8.52 -5.01
CA GLU A 21 -24.98 8.41 -3.64
C GLU A 21 -23.95 7.80 -2.69
N ILE A 22 -23.23 6.76 -3.13
CA ILE A 22 -22.18 6.12 -2.35
C ILE A 22 -21.02 7.12 -2.14
N ALA A 23 -20.61 7.81 -3.21
CA ALA A 23 -19.56 8.83 -3.14
C ALA A 23 -19.95 9.99 -2.22
N ASP A 24 -21.23 10.40 -2.19
CA ASP A 24 -21.76 11.43 -1.28
C ASP A 24 -21.66 11.01 0.18
N ILE A 25 -22.11 9.80 0.48
CA ILE A 25 -22.05 9.23 1.84
C ILE A 25 -20.59 9.15 2.32
N LEU A 26 -19.71 8.58 1.51
CA LEU A 26 -18.29 8.47 1.85
C LEU A 26 -17.64 9.82 2.08
N SER A 27 -17.92 10.82 1.21
CA SER A 27 -17.41 12.19 1.37
C SER A 27 -17.86 12.83 2.68
N ALA A 28 -19.14 12.64 3.05
CA ALA A 28 -19.69 13.17 4.30
C ALA A 28 -19.01 12.55 5.53
N TYR A 29 -18.79 11.23 5.53
CA TYR A 29 -18.11 10.54 6.62
C TYR A 29 -16.63 10.94 6.72
N LEU A 30 -15.94 11.08 5.59
CA LEU A 30 -14.54 11.58 5.56
C LEU A 30 -14.43 12.99 6.14
N ALA A 31 -15.31 13.91 5.70
CA ALA A 31 -15.33 15.29 6.19
C ALA A 31 -15.56 15.35 7.72
N ARG A 32 -16.50 14.55 8.26
CA ARG A 32 -16.73 14.43 9.70
C ARG A 32 -15.51 13.92 10.47
N SER A 33 -14.65 13.17 9.80
CA SER A 33 -13.42 12.61 10.38
C SER A 33 -12.19 13.49 10.14
N GLY A 34 -12.37 14.72 9.65
CA GLY A 34 -11.29 15.68 9.41
C GLY A 34 -10.44 15.39 8.18
N LEU A 35 -10.94 14.55 7.24
CA LEU A 35 -10.29 14.23 6.00
C LEU A 35 -10.92 15.02 4.84
N ARG A 36 -10.11 15.41 3.87
CA ARG A 36 -10.59 16.00 2.61
C ARG A 36 -10.89 14.89 1.61
N SER A 37 -11.84 15.13 0.72
CA SER A 37 -12.14 14.21 -0.37
C SER A 37 -12.17 14.91 -1.72
N ALA A 38 -11.80 14.19 -2.77
CA ALA A 38 -12.07 14.50 -4.17
C ALA A 38 -12.77 13.29 -4.79
N ARG A 39 -13.52 13.50 -5.88
CA ARG A 39 -14.32 12.44 -6.49
C ARG A 39 -13.97 12.25 -7.95
N ALA A 40 -14.09 11.03 -8.41
CA ALA A 40 -14.02 10.63 -9.80
C ALA A 40 -15.12 9.61 -10.07
N ALA A 41 -15.91 9.81 -11.12
CA ALA A 41 -17.05 8.96 -11.45
C ALA A 41 -16.70 7.85 -12.45
N ASP A 42 -15.45 7.76 -12.88
CA ASP A 42 -14.94 6.72 -13.78
C ASP A 42 -13.44 6.56 -13.65
N GLY A 43 -12.90 5.49 -14.22
CA GLY A 43 -11.48 5.17 -14.08
C GLY A 43 -10.54 6.17 -14.77
N GLU A 44 -10.92 6.78 -15.90
CA GLU A 44 -10.11 7.81 -16.56
C GLU A 44 -10.05 9.08 -15.72
N ALA A 45 -11.20 9.51 -15.18
CA ALA A 45 -11.30 10.66 -14.28
C ALA A 45 -10.48 10.40 -12.98
N ALA A 46 -10.47 9.15 -12.48
CA ALA A 46 -9.67 8.77 -11.32
C ALA A 46 -8.17 8.94 -11.58
N LEU A 47 -7.65 8.47 -12.71
CA LEU A 47 -6.24 8.63 -13.07
C LEU A 47 -5.87 10.10 -13.32
N ALA A 48 -6.74 10.87 -13.98
CA ALA A 48 -6.52 12.32 -14.21
C ALA A 48 -6.47 13.08 -12.88
N SER A 49 -7.45 12.83 -12.00
CA SER A 49 -7.52 13.44 -10.66
C SER A 49 -6.32 13.06 -9.80
N HIS A 50 -5.87 11.80 -9.84
CA HIS A 50 -4.70 11.35 -9.11
C HIS A 50 -3.43 12.12 -9.53
N ARG A 51 -3.19 12.29 -10.84
CA ARG A 51 -2.03 13.03 -11.35
C ARG A 51 -2.04 14.50 -10.93
N GLN A 52 -3.23 15.13 -10.98
CA GLN A 52 -3.41 16.54 -10.67
C GLN A 52 -3.35 16.83 -9.17
N LEU A 53 -4.07 16.06 -8.38
CA LEU A 53 -4.30 16.33 -6.96
C LEU A 53 -3.28 15.66 -6.04
N ARG A 54 -2.63 14.59 -6.51
CA ARG A 54 -1.68 13.77 -5.74
C ARG A 54 -2.25 13.41 -4.36
N PRO A 55 -3.35 12.63 -4.30
CA PRO A 55 -4.01 12.28 -3.04
C PRO A 55 -3.10 11.44 -2.16
N ASP A 56 -3.37 11.47 -0.86
CA ASP A 56 -2.67 10.68 0.15
C ASP A 56 -3.17 9.22 0.18
N LEU A 57 -4.37 8.96 -0.36
CA LEU A 57 -4.98 7.64 -0.49
C LEU A 57 -6.03 7.66 -1.60
N VAL A 58 -6.19 6.54 -2.30
CA VAL A 58 -7.28 6.31 -3.26
C VAL A 58 -8.21 5.23 -2.71
N LEU A 59 -9.49 5.55 -2.62
CA LEU A 59 -10.58 4.60 -2.42
C LEU A 59 -11.14 4.28 -3.79
N LEU A 60 -11.10 3.03 -4.24
CA LEU A 60 -11.27 2.66 -5.64
C LEU A 60 -12.28 1.52 -5.79
N ASP A 61 -13.40 1.81 -6.45
CA ASP A 61 -14.33 0.75 -6.82
C ASP A 61 -13.77 -0.13 -7.94
N VAL A 62 -14.07 -1.42 -7.88
CA VAL A 62 -13.73 -2.37 -8.94
C VAL A 62 -14.59 -2.14 -10.17
N GLN A 63 -15.89 -1.91 -9.99
CA GLN A 63 -16.85 -1.78 -11.08
C GLN A 63 -17.05 -0.31 -11.43
N MET A 64 -16.31 0.19 -12.41
CA MET A 64 -16.45 1.56 -12.90
C MET A 64 -16.50 1.60 -14.43
N PRO A 65 -17.16 2.64 -15.00
CA PRO A 65 -17.15 2.88 -16.43
C PRO A 65 -15.76 3.22 -16.97
N LYS A 66 -15.57 3.01 -18.28
CA LYS A 66 -14.37 3.28 -19.09
C LYS A 66 -13.18 2.41 -18.72
N LEU A 67 -12.59 2.61 -17.55
CA LEU A 67 -11.55 1.76 -16.97
C LEU A 67 -12.05 1.17 -15.67
N ASP A 68 -11.99 -0.14 -15.54
CA ASP A 68 -12.31 -0.82 -14.29
C ASP A 68 -11.25 -0.55 -13.20
N GLY A 69 -11.59 -0.82 -11.95
CA GLY A 69 -10.70 -0.55 -10.82
C GLY A 69 -9.37 -1.32 -10.88
N TRP A 70 -9.32 -2.48 -11.52
CA TRP A 70 -8.08 -3.24 -11.68
C TRP A 70 -7.11 -2.58 -12.66
N GLN A 71 -7.66 -2.06 -13.76
CA GLN A 71 -6.90 -1.31 -14.75
C GLN A 71 -6.36 -0.01 -14.14
N VAL A 72 -7.21 0.72 -13.39
CA VAL A 72 -6.80 1.93 -12.66
C VAL A 72 -5.71 1.61 -11.65
N LEU A 73 -5.87 0.56 -10.84
CA LEU A 73 -4.85 0.15 -9.86
C LEU A 73 -3.52 -0.19 -10.53
N SER A 74 -3.55 -0.92 -11.65
CA SER A 74 -2.35 -1.25 -12.42
C SER A 74 -1.60 0.00 -12.87
N GLU A 75 -2.32 1.00 -13.41
CA GLU A 75 -1.73 2.26 -13.84
C GLU A 75 -1.22 3.09 -12.66
N LEU A 76 -1.95 3.12 -11.52
CA LEU A 76 -1.48 3.79 -10.31
C LEU A 76 -0.15 3.20 -9.82
N ARG A 77 0.02 1.87 -9.91
CA ARG A 77 1.27 1.19 -9.51
C ARG A 77 2.44 1.44 -10.47
N ARG A 78 2.16 1.80 -11.73
CA ARG A 78 3.21 2.21 -12.68
C ARG A 78 3.74 3.62 -12.40
N ILE A 79 2.90 4.50 -11.83
CA ILE A 79 3.24 5.92 -11.61
C ILE A 79 3.60 6.24 -10.17
N GLY A 80 3.36 5.33 -9.22
CA GLY A 80 3.72 5.56 -7.81
C GLY A 80 3.12 4.58 -6.82
N ASN A 81 3.33 4.89 -5.56
CA ASN A 81 2.98 4.03 -4.42
C ASN A 81 1.86 4.61 -3.56
N THR A 82 1.01 5.47 -4.11
CA THR A 82 -0.16 6.00 -3.38
C THR A 82 -0.98 4.84 -2.83
N PRO A 83 -1.29 4.81 -1.54
CA PRO A 83 -2.11 3.77 -0.95
C PRO A 83 -3.47 3.66 -1.62
N VAL A 84 -3.91 2.42 -1.88
CA VAL A 84 -5.19 2.13 -2.53
C VAL A 84 -5.98 1.13 -1.70
N ILE A 85 -7.21 1.50 -1.34
CA ILE A 85 -8.21 0.59 -0.77
C ILE A 85 -9.23 0.30 -1.86
N MET A 86 -9.41 -1.00 -2.19
CA MET A 86 -10.38 -1.43 -3.19
C MET A 86 -11.75 -1.65 -2.56
N LEU A 87 -12.80 -1.19 -3.23
CA LEU A 87 -14.19 -1.56 -2.93
C LEU A 87 -14.61 -2.64 -3.93
N THR A 88 -15.14 -3.76 -3.45
CA THR A 88 -15.47 -4.91 -4.31
C THR A 88 -16.77 -5.55 -3.91
N ALA A 89 -17.55 -6.06 -4.89
CA ALA A 89 -18.68 -6.93 -4.63
C ALA A 89 -18.18 -8.32 -4.21
N LEU A 90 -18.80 -8.90 -3.20
CA LEU A 90 -18.30 -10.05 -2.41
C LEU A 90 -18.25 -11.39 -3.17
N ASP A 91 -18.76 -11.50 -4.40
CA ASP A 91 -19.15 -12.78 -4.99
C ASP A 91 -18.05 -13.61 -5.68
N GLN A 92 -16.78 -13.15 -5.72
CA GLN A 92 -15.75 -13.97 -6.33
C GLN A 92 -14.45 -13.96 -5.53
N ASP A 93 -14.11 -15.09 -4.90
CA ASP A 93 -12.77 -15.36 -4.33
C ASP A 93 -11.63 -15.15 -5.35
N VAL A 94 -11.96 -15.21 -6.64
CA VAL A 94 -11.06 -14.92 -7.76
C VAL A 94 -10.66 -13.44 -7.77
N ASP A 95 -11.56 -12.52 -7.44
CA ASP A 95 -11.27 -11.08 -7.42
C ASP A 95 -10.35 -10.69 -6.27
N LYS A 96 -10.51 -11.29 -5.09
CA LYS A 96 -9.59 -11.07 -3.96
C LYS A 96 -8.17 -11.57 -4.25
N LEU A 97 -8.04 -12.73 -4.90
CA LEU A 97 -6.74 -13.29 -5.29
C LEU A 97 -6.08 -12.48 -6.42
N THR A 98 -6.87 -11.99 -7.37
CA THR A 98 -6.39 -11.15 -8.47
C THR A 98 -5.95 -9.78 -7.95
N GLY A 99 -6.75 -9.18 -7.07
CA GLY A 99 -6.44 -7.88 -6.47
C GLY A 99 -5.21 -7.90 -5.57
N LEU A 100 -5.05 -8.94 -4.76
CA LEU A 100 -3.83 -9.16 -4.00
C LEU A 100 -2.61 -9.31 -4.93
N ARG A 101 -2.79 -9.82 -6.14
CA ARG A 101 -1.74 -9.90 -7.16
C ARG A 101 -1.40 -8.55 -7.79
N VAL A 102 -2.35 -7.61 -7.89
CA VAL A 102 -2.14 -6.30 -8.55
C VAL A 102 -1.59 -5.24 -7.58
N GLY A 103 -1.71 -5.41 -6.25
CA GLY A 103 -0.99 -4.56 -5.28
C GLY A 103 -1.82 -3.50 -4.59
N ALA A 104 -3.09 -3.74 -4.32
CA ALA A 104 -3.86 -2.92 -3.38
C ALA A 104 -3.34 -3.08 -1.95
N ASP A 105 -3.55 -2.06 -1.13
CA ASP A 105 -3.12 -2.05 0.26
C ASP A 105 -4.19 -2.60 1.21
N ASP A 106 -5.47 -2.53 0.83
CA ASP A 106 -6.61 -3.14 1.54
C ASP A 106 -7.80 -3.38 0.61
N TYR A 107 -8.77 -4.19 1.06
CA TYR A 107 -10.00 -4.53 0.35
C TYR A 107 -11.18 -4.43 1.29
N VAL A 108 -12.26 -3.83 0.80
CA VAL A 108 -13.55 -3.75 1.51
C VAL A 108 -14.66 -4.28 0.61
N ALA A 109 -15.39 -5.24 1.13
CA ALA A 109 -16.50 -5.82 0.40
C ALA A 109 -17.76 -4.95 0.47
N LYS A 110 -18.47 -4.78 -0.65
CA LYS A 110 -19.83 -4.22 -0.69
C LYS A 110 -20.84 -5.33 -0.30
N PRO A 111 -21.87 -5.07 0.53
CA PRO A 111 -22.16 -3.80 1.18
C PRO A 111 -21.26 -3.54 2.39
N PHE A 112 -20.85 -2.29 2.59
CA PHE A 112 -19.96 -1.89 3.64
C PHE A 112 -20.57 -0.86 4.60
N ASN A 113 -20.01 -0.76 5.79
CA ASN A 113 -20.31 0.34 6.70
C ASN A 113 -19.33 1.51 6.42
N PRO A 114 -19.85 2.73 6.07
CA PRO A 114 -18.99 3.88 5.82
C PRO A 114 -18.05 4.24 6.97
N ALA A 115 -18.46 4.01 8.22
CA ALA A 115 -17.60 4.24 9.38
C ALA A 115 -16.40 3.25 9.42
N GLU A 116 -16.59 2.01 8.97
CA GLU A 116 -15.52 1.03 8.84
C GLU A 116 -14.49 1.46 7.78
N ILE A 117 -14.96 1.93 6.62
CA ILE A 117 -14.07 2.45 5.57
C ILE A 117 -13.22 3.59 6.10
N VAL A 118 -13.82 4.55 6.83
CA VAL A 118 -13.08 5.65 7.42
C VAL A 118 -12.03 5.16 8.42
N ALA A 119 -12.36 4.19 9.26
CA ALA A 119 -11.39 3.59 10.20
C ALA A 119 -10.21 2.94 9.46
N ARG A 120 -10.46 2.21 8.37
CA ARG A 120 -9.42 1.61 7.50
C ARG A 120 -8.56 2.68 6.83
N ILE A 121 -9.18 3.71 6.25
CA ILE A 121 -8.46 4.86 5.65
C ILE A 121 -7.54 5.51 6.69
N GLN A 122 -8.06 5.82 7.89
CA GLN A 122 -7.26 6.40 8.96
C GLN A 122 -6.12 5.48 9.40
N ALA A 123 -6.36 4.16 9.45
CA ALA A 123 -5.32 3.19 9.77
C ALA A 123 -4.20 3.19 8.71
N VAL A 124 -4.54 3.21 7.42
CA VAL A 124 -3.59 3.28 6.32
C VAL A 124 -2.82 4.60 6.36
N LEU A 125 -3.50 5.75 6.47
CA LEU A 125 -2.88 7.08 6.54
C LEU A 125 -1.99 7.25 7.77
N ARG A 126 -2.42 6.81 8.94
CA ARG A 126 -1.61 6.83 10.18
C ARG A 126 -0.32 6.04 10.01
N ARG A 127 -0.37 4.94 9.28
CA ARG A 127 0.78 4.10 9.00
C ARG A 127 1.71 4.74 7.97
N SER A 128 1.19 5.46 6.97
CA SER A 128 2.00 6.20 6.00
C SER A 128 2.66 7.44 6.63
N SER A 129 2.01 8.06 7.62
CA SER A 129 2.52 9.25 8.32
C SER A 129 3.32 8.93 9.60
N ARG A 130 3.29 7.70 10.09
CA ARG A 130 4.08 7.35 11.27
C ARG A 130 5.56 7.28 10.88
N PRO A 131 6.42 8.16 11.44
CA PRO A 131 7.84 8.00 11.22
C PRO A 131 8.22 6.59 11.70
N LEU A 132 8.75 5.78 10.84
CA LEU A 132 9.36 4.48 11.20
C LEU A 132 10.69 4.75 11.93
N VAL A 133 10.67 5.66 12.92
CA VAL A 133 11.86 6.23 13.52
C VAL A 133 12.33 5.34 14.67
N GLU A 134 13.37 4.56 14.38
CA GLU A 134 14.35 4.11 15.38
C GLU A 134 15.76 3.92 14.77
N ALA A 135 15.94 4.26 13.48
CA ALA A 135 17.28 4.33 12.92
C ALA A 135 17.86 5.74 13.09
N PRO A 136 19.08 5.93 13.56
CA PRO A 136 19.75 7.21 13.52
C PRO A 136 19.67 7.74 12.07
N ASN A 137 19.11 8.94 11.88
CA ASN A 137 18.88 9.58 10.58
C ASN A 137 17.73 9.03 9.70
N GLY A 138 16.90 8.06 10.15
CA GLY A 138 15.81 7.50 9.34
C GLY A 138 16.25 6.60 8.20
N LEU A 139 17.51 6.14 8.20
CA LEU A 139 18.10 5.30 7.16
C LEU A 139 18.47 3.92 7.72
N ILE A 140 17.99 2.86 7.06
CA ILE A 140 18.38 1.48 7.37
C ILE A 140 19.33 1.01 6.26
N ARG A 141 20.52 0.54 6.65
CA ARG A 141 21.46 -0.12 5.76
C ARG A 141 21.61 -1.56 6.17
N GLN A 142 21.23 -2.47 5.25
CA GLN A 142 21.26 -3.89 5.53
C GLN A 142 21.65 -4.71 4.30
N GLY A 143 22.85 -5.29 4.32
CA GLY A 143 23.41 -5.95 3.12
C GLY A 143 23.46 -4.98 1.94
N PRO A 144 22.87 -5.34 0.79
CA PRO A 144 22.85 -4.48 -0.39
C PRO A 144 21.79 -3.36 -0.31
N PHE A 145 20.94 -3.35 0.73
CA PHE A 145 19.81 -2.44 0.85
C PHE A 145 20.17 -1.15 1.57
N GLU A 146 19.70 -0.03 1.02
CA GLU A 146 19.61 1.25 1.70
C GLU A 146 18.14 1.70 1.65
N ILE A 147 17.51 1.87 2.82
CA ILE A 147 16.08 2.12 2.97
C ILE A 147 15.90 3.44 3.71
N ASP A 148 15.40 4.46 3.01
CA ASP A 148 15.03 5.73 3.64
C ASP A 148 13.60 5.67 4.14
N LEU A 149 13.46 5.75 5.47
CA LEU A 149 12.18 5.68 6.16
C LEU A 149 11.35 6.97 6.03
N ARG A 150 11.96 8.08 5.60
CA ARG A 150 11.31 9.39 5.49
C ARG A 150 10.72 9.60 4.09
N SER A 151 11.50 9.27 3.05
CA SER A 151 11.05 9.35 1.67
C SER A 151 10.31 8.09 1.21
N HIS A 152 10.36 6.98 1.99
CA HIS A 152 9.91 5.64 1.60
C HIS A 152 10.63 5.09 0.36
N GLU A 153 11.86 5.51 0.15
CA GLU A 153 12.70 5.08 -0.95
C GLU A 153 13.55 3.88 -0.54
N VAL A 154 13.71 2.95 -1.46
CA VAL A 154 14.58 1.79 -1.28
C VAL A 154 15.53 1.71 -2.45
N THR A 155 16.82 1.73 -2.16
CA THR A 155 17.85 1.47 -3.14
C THR A 155 18.55 0.16 -2.84
N VAL A 156 18.89 -0.55 -3.89
CA VAL A 156 19.60 -1.82 -3.83
C VAL A 156 20.88 -1.72 -4.65
N ARG A 157 22.00 -2.06 -4.03
CA ARG A 157 23.30 -2.12 -4.71
C ARG A 157 23.58 -3.56 -5.13
N HIS A 158 23.70 -3.77 -6.44
CA HIS A 158 24.13 -5.04 -7.01
C HIS A 158 25.35 -4.82 -7.90
N GLY A 159 26.53 -5.26 -7.44
CA GLY A 159 27.80 -4.92 -8.07
C GLY A 159 28.08 -3.41 -8.03
N GLU A 160 28.35 -2.82 -9.20
CA GLU A 160 28.55 -1.37 -9.36
C GLU A 160 27.24 -0.61 -9.61
N GLN A 161 26.14 -1.33 -9.84
CA GLN A 161 24.82 -0.72 -10.13
C GLN A 161 24.04 -0.44 -8.85
N VAL A 162 23.34 0.69 -8.85
CA VAL A 162 22.39 1.08 -7.82
C VAL A 162 21.03 1.17 -8.46
N HIS A 163 20.08 0.39 -7.95
CA HIS A 163 18.72 0.32 -8.43
C HIS A 163 17.78 0.95 -7.41
N GLU A 164 16.96 1.88 -7.85
CA GLU A 164 15.85 2.40 -7.06
C GLU A 164 14.62 1.51 -7.28
N LEU A 165 14.01 1.04 -6.18
CA LEU A 165 12.88 0.13 -6.21
C LEU A 165 11.62 0.78 -5.66
N ASN A 166 10.55 0.66 -6.42
CA ASN A 166 9.24 1.15 -6.04
C ASN A 166 8.42 0.04 -5.37
N PHE A 167 8.19 0.16 -4.07
CA PHE A 167 7.34 -0.74 -3.29
C PHE A 167 6.00 -0.09 -2.94
N THR A 168 4.92 -0.87 -2.89
CA THR A 168 3.69 -0.42 -2.25
C THR A 168 3.92 -0.18 -0.75
N LEU A 169 3.03 0.55 -0.10
CA LEU A 169 3.17 0.83 1.33
C LEU A 169 3.30 -0.46 2.17
N THR A 170 2.52 -1.49 1.84
CA THR A 170 2.56 -2.78 2.53
C THR A 170 3.86 -3.54 2.26
N GLU A 171 4.33 -3.58 1.01
CA GLU A 171 5.62 -4.19 0.65
C GLU A 171 6.79 -3.47 1.35
N PHE A 172 6.77 -2.13 1.36
CA PHE A 172 7.77 -1.31 2.05
C PHE A 172 7.81 -1.62 3.55
N ARG A 173 6.65 -1.75 4.20
CA ARG A 173 6.57 -2.09 5.62
C ARG A 173 7.07 -3.48 5.94
N LEU A 174 6.70 -4.46 5.12
CA LEU A 174 7.21 -5.82 5.25
C LEU A 174 8.74 -5.82 5.14
N LEU A 175 9.28 -5.11 4.15
CA LEU A 175 10.72 -4.96 3.96
C LEU A 175 11.38 -4.33 5.18
N VAL A 176 10.87 -3.18 5.64
CA VAL A 176 11.40 -2.46 6.81
C VAL A 176 11.31 -3.28 8.08
N HIS A 177 10.15 -3.94 8.33
CA HIS A 177 9.96 -4.76 9.51
C HIS A 177 10.98 -5.88 9.59
N MET A 178 11.19 -6.59 8.49
CA MET A 178 12.18 -7.67 8.43
C MET A 178 13.63 -7.15 8.42
N ALA A 179 13.92 -6.02 7.77
CA ALA A 179 15.25 -5.43 7.72
C ALA A 179 15.75 -4.91 9.07
N ARG A 180 14.84 -4.57 10.01
CA ARG A 180 15.20 -4.16 11.39
C ARG A 180 15.73 -5.31 12.24
N ALA A 181 15.31 -6.54 11.95
CA ALA A 181 15.79 -7.73 12.62
C ALA A 181 16.12 -8.82 11.58
N PRO A 182 17.16 -8.63 10.77
CA PRO A 182 17.37 -9.36 9.51
C PRO A 182 17.57 -10.86 9.68
N ARG A 183 18.15 -11.29 10.80
CA ARG A 183 18.39 -12.72 11.12
C ARG A 183 17.23 -13.37 11.87
N GLN A 184 16.26 -12.59 12.32
CA GLN A 184 15.08 -13.11 12.99
C GLN A 184 14.15 -13.78 11.98
N VAL A 185 13.54 -14.89 12.39
CA VAL A 185 12.40 -15.48 11.68
C VAL A 185 11.14 -14.76 12.14
N HIS A 186 10.44 -14.13 11.19
CA HIS A 186 9.18 -13.43 11.44
C HIS A 186 8.02 -14.36 11.08
N ALA A 187 7.17 -14.68 12.04
CA ALA A 187 5.97 -15.48 11.78
C ALA A 187 5.00 -14.71 10.86
N ARG A 188 4.19 -15.45 10.07
CA ARG A 188 3.18 -14.83 9.19
C ARG A 188 2.18 -13.99 9.97
N ALA A 189 1.72 -14.50 11.12
CA ALA A 189 0.81 -13.78 11.99
C ALA A 189 1.40 -12.46 12.50
N ASP A 190 2.69 -12.44 12.87
CA ASP A 190 3.38 -11.23 13.34
C ASP A 190 3.52 -10.19 12.22
N LEU A 191 3.88 -10.65 11.00
CA LEU A 191 3.96 -9.79 9.82
C LEU A 191 2.60 -9.23 9.42
N LEU A 192 1.56 -10.04 9.50
CA LEU A 192 0.18 -9.62 9.27
C LEU A 192 -0.19 -8.48 10.21
N HIS A 193 -0.04 -8.71 11.51
CA HIS A 193 -0.41 -7.74 12.55
C HIS A 193 0.43 -6.44 12.47
N ALA A 194 1.73 -6.54 12.22
CA ALA A 194 2.63 -5.40 12.20
C ALA A 194 2.54 -4.56 10.91
N CYS A 195 2.28 -5.19 9.76
CA CYS A 195 2.48 -4.56 8.46
C CYS A 195 1.19 -4.36 7.66
N LEU A 196 0.16 -5.17 7.87
CA LEU A 196 -1.10 -5.09 7.13
C LEU A 196 -2.18 -4.34 7.93
N PRO A 197 -3.22 -3.78 7.25
CA PRO A 197 -4.35 -3.16 7.91
C PRO A 197 -5.11 -4.15 8.80
N GLU A 198 -5.71 -3.66 9.89
CA GLU A 198 -6.67 -4.42 10.68
C GLU A 198 -7.91 -4.70 9.83
N GLY A 199 -8.31 -5.96 9.70
CA GLY A 199 -9.46 -6.41 8.90
C GLY A 199 -9.41 -7.91 8.68
N ASP A 200 -10.22 -8.43 7.76
CA ASP A 200 -10.29 -9.86 7.40
C ASP A 200 -9.06 -10.39 6.64
N ALA A 201 -7.93 -9.68 6.70
CA ALA A 201 -6.70 -10.13 6.07
C ALA A 201 -6.20 -11.41 6.75
N GLN A 202 -5.97 -12.45 5.94
CA GLN A 202 -5.48 -13.75 6.39
C GLN A 202 -3.96 -13.83 6.23
N GLU A 203 -3.29 -14.75 6.92
CA GLU A 203 -1.85 -14.97 6.82
C GLU A 203 -1.36 -15.18 5.37
N ARG A 204 -2.18 -15.80 4.52
CA ARG A 204 -1.89 -15.95 3.07
C ARG A 204 -1.77 -14.62 2.32
N THR A 205 -2.33 -13.52 2.86
CA THR A 205 -2.16 -12.18 2.31
C THR A 205 -0.69 -11.72 2.41
N VAL A 206 -0.01 -12.09 3.49
CA VAL A 206 1.42 -11.86 3.68
C VAL A 206 2.23 -12.55 2.56
N ASP A 207 1.89 -13.81 2.26
CA ASP A 207 2.59 -14.59 1.22
C ASP A 207 2.49 -13.92 -0.16
N SER A 208 1.33 -13.32 -0.48
CA SER A 208 1.13 -12.59 -1.73
C SER A 208 2.00 -11.34 -1.82
N HIS A 209 2.07 -10.54 -0.75
CA HIS A 209 2.92 -9.34 -0.73
C HIS A 209 4.42 -9.69 -0.73
N VAL A 210 4.83 -10.72 -0.01
CA VAL A 210 6.21 -11.20 -0.01
C VAL A 210 6.60 -11.74 -1.39
N SER A 211 5.71 -12.43 -2.10
CA SER A 211 5.97 -12.90 -3.47
C SER A 211 6.24 -11.74 -4.43
N LYS A 212 5.46 -10.65 -4.35
CA LYS A 212 5.67 -9.45 -5.17
C LYS A 212 6.97 -8.71 -4.81
N LEU A 213 7.23 -8.59 -3.52
CA LEU A 213 8.46 -8.00 -3.02
C LEU A 213 9.67 -8.76 -3.56
N ARG A 214 9.65 -10.10 -3.51
CA ARG A 214 10.71 -10.94 -4.09
C ARG A 214 10.88 -10.68 -5.57
N ARG A 215 9.79 -10.71 -6.34
CA ARG A 215 9.87 -10.49 -7.79
C ARG A 215 10.56 -9.18 -8.13
N LYS A 216 10.22 -8.08 -7.44
CA LYS A 216 10.88 -6.79 -7.63
C LYS A 216 12.37 -6.81 -7.29
N LEU A 217 12.77 -7.59 -6.28
CA LEU A 217 14.17 -7.79 -5.91
C LEU A 217 14.92 -8.68 -6.93
N GLU A 218 14.27 -9.74 -7.42
CA GLU A 218 14.82 -10.64 -8.44
C GLU A 218 15.05 -9.90 -9.77
N ASP A 219 14.17 -8.96 -10.14
CA ASP A 219 14.31 -8.14 -11.34
C ASP A 219 15.60 -7.27 -11.34
N VAL A 220 16.19 -7.03 -10.16
CA VAL A 220 17.47 -6.30 -9.99
C VAL A 220 18.61 -7.21 -9.49
N GLY A 221 18.45 -8.53 -9.62
CA GLY A 221 19.51 -9.51 -9.33
C GLY A 221 19.62 -9.91 -7.86
N VAL A 222 18.74 -9.48 -6.98
CA VAL A 222 18.71 -9.90 -5.56
C VAL A 222 17.78 -11.07 -5.39
N ILE A 223 18.34 -12.27 -5.30
CA ILE A 223 17.61 -13.55 -5.32
C ILE A 223 17.46 -14.09 -3.90
N GLY A 224 16.27 -14.68 -3.61
CA GLY A 224 16.02 -15.44 -2.37
C GLY A 224 15.75 -14.60 -1.13
N ILE A 225 15.62 -13.30 -1.24
CA ILE A 225 15.32 -12.38 -0.13
C ILE A 225 13.87 -11.85 -0.25
N PRO A 226 13.10 -11.94 0.84
CA PRO A 226 13.31 -12.67 2.09
C PRO A 226 13.20 -14.20 1.91
N ALA A 227 14.00 -14.96 2.66
CA ALA A 227 13.98 -16.42 2.63
C ALA A 227 12.71 -16.98 3.30
N THR A 228 12.13 -18.06 2.75
CA THR A 228 10.99 -18.75 3.36
C THR A 228 11.48 -19.79 4.36
N ILE A 229 11.01 -19.69 5.60
CA ILE A 229 11.19 -20.72 6.62
C ILE A 229 9.89 -21.52 6.67
N ARG A 230 9.94 -22.75 6.14
CA ARG A 230 8.75 -23.63 6.00
C ARG A 230 8.02 -23.80 7.33
N GLY A 231 6.70 -23.65 7.30
CA GLY A 231 5.84 -23.80 8.46
C GLY A 231 5.90 -22.65 9.48
N VAL A 232 6.82 -21.68 9.34
CA VAL A 232 6.99 -20.57 10.29
C VAL A 232 6.71 -19.23 9.63
N GLY A 233 7.48 -18.81 8.64
CA GLY A 233 7.36 -17.47 8.06
C GLY A 233 8.53 -17.09 7.18
N TYR A 234 9.10 -15.92 7.41
CA TYR A 234 10.12 -15.31 6.56
C TYR A 234 11.30 -14.77 7.37
N ARG A 235 12.48 -14.79 6.76
CA ARG A 235 13.71 -14.18 7.29
C ARG A 235 14.36 -13.30 6.21
N PHE A 236 14.83 -12.11 6.59
CA PHE A 236 15.33 -11.15 5.62
C PHE A 236 16.70 -11.54 5.05
N LEU A 237 17.67 -11.80 5.94
CA LEU A 237 19.03 -12.24 5.58
C LEU A 237 19.42 -13.47 6.41
N ASP A 238 20.30 -14.28 5.88
CA ASP A 238 20.91 -15.41 6.59
C ASP A 238 21.94 -14.99 7.63
#